data_364efbd198d69d7593c3b14f7f7be3e6
#
_entry.id   364efbd198d69d7593c3b14f7f7be3e6
#
_cell.length_a   1.000
_cell.length_b   1.000
_cell.length_c   1.000
_cell.angle_alpha   90.00
_cell.angle_beta   90.00
_cell.angle_gamma   90.00
#
_symmetry.space_group_name_H-M   'P 1'
#
loop_
_entity.id
_entity.type
_entity.pdbx_description
1 polymer ?
#
loop_
_entity_poly.entity_id
_entity_poly.type
_entity_poly.pdbx_seq_one_letter_code
_entity_poly.pdbx_strand_id
1 'polypeptide(L)'
;MFKEMGIAWGIEELEKHYSPDWYQVYRAAKLPRRLWKEADRAWRAHYAKHQPKLISGARRVLEAIRTKHRLGLVTSGDRHRVARQLREFRLTRLFSARVCSGDTLKKKPHPAPLRLALRQMELQAACCVYVGDAPQDVEMARSAGVRAIGVLGPFPTEQRLRAARPEFLIGSLKELPDVLNWLRNGRE
;
A
#
# COMPACT_ATOMS: atom_id res chain seq x y z
N MET A 1 8.96 19.86 3.45
CA MET A 1 7.64 20.30 2.94
C MET A 1 6.80 20.97 4.03
N PHE A 2 6.29 20.30 5.08
CA PHE A 2 5.44 20.97 6.10
C PHE A 2 6.13 22.16 6.79
N LYS A 3 7.39 22.02 7.18
CA LYS A 3 8.19 23.14 7.75
C LYS A 3 8.29 24.33 6.78
N GLU A 4 8.48 24.10 5.49
CA GLU A 4 8.55 25.14 4.45
C GLU A 4 7.20 25.87 4.27
N MET A 5 6.11 25.22 4.68
CA MET A 5 4.74 25.78 4.66
C MET A 5 4.29 26.34 6.02
N GLY A 6 5.23 26.51 6.98
CA GLY A 6 4.94 27.04 8.30
C GLY A 6 4.17 26.10 9.23
N ILE A 7 4.15 24.79 8.92
CA ILE A 7 3.48 23.78 9.74
C ILE A 7 4.51 23.02 10.57
N ALA A 8 4.39 23.12 11.88
CA ALA A 8 5.28 22.47 12.85
C ALA A 8 4.87 20.99 13.08
N TRP A 9 4.88 20.18 12.02
CA TRP A 9 4.68 18.74 12.12
C TRP A 9 6.00 17.99 12.15
N GLY A 10 6.14 17.11 13.15
CA GLY A 10 7.21 16.14 13.29
C GLY A 10 6.80 14.75 12.85
N ILE A 11 7.58 13.75 13.25
CA ILE A 11 7.33 12.35 12.96
C ILE A 11 6.07 11.85 13.69
N GLU A 12 5.85 12.29 14.92
CA GLU A 12 4.72 11.87 15.77
C GLU A 12 3.36 12.25 15.16
N GLU A 13 3.24 13.50 14.68
CA GLU A 13 2.01 13.95 14.00
C GLU A 13 1.81 13.18 12.69
N LEU A 14 2.92 12.89 11.97
CA LEU A 14 2.84 12.10 10.76
C LEU A 14 2.39 10.67 11.07
N GLU A 15 2.93 10.04 12.11
CA GLU A 15 2.49 8.73 12.59
C GLU A 15 1.00 8.69 12.88
N LYS A 16 0.53 9.67 13.63
CA LYS A 16 -0.87 9.77 14.05
C LYS A 16 -1.83 10.01 12.89
N HIS A 17 -1.42 10.79 11.89
CA HIS A 17 -2.29 11.28 10.83
C HIS A 17 -1.95 10.78 9.43
N TYR A 18 -0.91 9.91 9.30
CA TYR A 18 -0.56 9.38 8.00
C TYR A 18 -1.75 8.71 7.30
N SER A 19 -1.94 9.06 6.05
CA SER A 19 -2.93 8.46 5.16
C SER A 19 -2.35 8.34 3.75
N PRO A 20 -2.63 7.25 3.01
CA PRO A 20 -2.33 7.15 1.59
C PRO A 20 -3.03 8.23 0.75
N ASP A 21 -4.12 8.81 1.24
CA ASP A 21 -4.74 10.00 0.68
C ASP A 21 -4.18 11.26 1.38
N TRP A 22 -3.19 11.89 0.73
CA TRP A 22 -2.52 13.09 1.24
C TRP A 22 -3.46 14.25 1.54
N TYR A 23 -4.62 14.33 0.91
CA TYR A 23 -5.60 15.36 1.25
C TYR A 23 -6.19 15.19 2.66
N GLN A 24 -6.24 13.97 3.19
CA GLN A 24 -6.57 13.75 4.60
C GLN A 24 -5.45 14.24 5.52
N VAL A 25 -4.20 14.01 5.15
CA VAL A 25 -3.03 14.52 5.88
C VAL A 25 -3.01 16.04 5.89
N TYR A 26 -3.29 16.69 4.75
CA TYR A 26 -3.38 18.16 4.67
C TYR A 26 -4.50 18.74 5.52
N ARG A 27 -5.66 18.06 5.57
CA ARG A 27 -6.76 18.47 6.45
C ARG A 27 -6.37 18.36 7.93
N ALA A 28 -5.76 17.25 8.34
CA ALA A 28 -5.29 17.04 9.70
C ALA A 28 -4.24 18.09 10.11
N ALA A 29 -3.35 18.43 9.19
CA ALA A 29 -2.34 19.48 9.36
C ALA A 29 -2.91 20.90 9.28
N LYS A 30 -4.24 21.06 9.08
CA LYS A 30 -4.92 22.35 8.89
C LYS A 30 -4.31 23.21 7.76
N LEU A 31 -3.70 22.55 6.75
CA LEU A 31 -3.14 23.26 5.61
C LEU A 31 -4.27 23.89 4.77
N PRO A 32 -4.23 25.20 4.51
CA PRO A 32 -5.24 25.88 3.70
C PRO A 32 -5.37 25.26 2.31
N ARG A 33 -6.60 25.06 1.81
CA ARG A 33 -6.87 24.41 0.52
C ARG A 33 -6.14 25.05 -0.66
N ARG A 34 -5.95 26.39 -0.64
CA ARG A 34 -5.19 27.12 -1.65
C ARG A 34 -3.75 26.63 -1.82
N LEU A 35 -3.16 26.08 -0.75
CA LEU A 35 -1.77 25.58 -0.73
C LEU A 35 -1.64 24.09 -1.12
N TRP A 36 -2.74 23.35 -1.26
CA TRP A 36 -2.70 21.91 -1.53
C TRP A 36 -1.97 21.56 -2.83
N LYS A 37 -2.20 22.34 -3.93
CA LYS A 37 -1.48 22.13 -5.20
C LYS A 37 0.01 22.41 -5.07
N GLU A 38 0.39 23.36 -4.24
CA GLU A 38 1.79 23.68 -3.95
C GLU A 38 2.41 22.58 -3.10
N ALA A 39 1.72 22.10 -2.06
CA ALA A 39 2.14 20.97 -1.25
C ALA A 39 2.35 19.71 -2.09
N ASP A 40 1.44 19.41 -3.02
CA ASP A 40 1.58 18.29 -3.95
C ASP A 40 2.83 18.44 -4.82
N ARG A 41 3.11 19.64 -5.34
CA ARG A 41 4.30 19.91 -6.15
C ARG A 41 5.58 19.76 -5.33
N ALA A 42 5.62 20.34 -4.14
CA ALA A 42 6.76 20.25 -3.23
C ALA A 42 7.02 18.79 -2.81
N TRP A 43 5.97 18.03 -2.49
CA TRP A 43 6.08 16.61 -2.17
C TRP A 43 6.65 15.80 -3.35
N ARG A 44 6.12 16.02 -4.56
CA ARG A 44 6.60 15.34 -5.77
C ARG A 44 8.06 15.67 -6.07
N ALA A 45 8.46 16.94 -5.94
CA ALA A 45 9.83 17.37 -6.13
C ALA A 45 10.79 16.74 -5.10
N HIS A 46 10.37 16.69 -3.83
CA HIS A 46 11.13 16.04 -2.76
C HIS A 46 11.28 14.53 -3.03
N TYR A 47 10.18 13.89 -3.40
CA TYR A 47 10.17 12.45 -3.71
C TYR A 47 10.98 12.10 -4.96
N ALA A 48 11.02 12.98 -5.97
CA ALA A 48 11.80 12.77 -7.19
C ALA A 48 13.32 12.74 -6.92
N LYS A 49 13.79 13.42 -5.88
CA LYS A 49 15.21 13.43 -5.46
C LYS A 49 15.63 12.14 -4.75
N HIS A 50 14.69 11.36 -4.25
CA HIS A 50 14.96 10.13 -3.52
C HIS A 50 14.65 8.92 -4.39
N GLN A 51 15.67 8.14 -4.70
CA GLN A 51 15.45 6.87 -5.40
C GLN A 51 14.86 5.85 -4.43
N PRO A 52 13.69 5.27 -4.70
CA PRO A 52 13.14 4.22 -3.87
C PRO A 52 14.05 2.99 -3.93
N LYS A 53 14.09 2.25 -2.81
CA LYS A 53 14.80 0.97 -2.73
C LYS A 53 13.76 -0.12 -2.46
N LEU A 54 14.00 -1.31 -3.01
CA LEU A 54 13.22 -2.47 -2.63
C LEU A 54 13.51 -2.83 -1.17
N ILE A 55 12.46 -3.19 -0.46
CA ILE A 55 12.59 -3.81 0.86
C ILE A 55 13.42 -5.09 0.71
N SER A 56 14.29 -5.34 1.69
CA SER A 56 15.17 -6.52 1.69
C SER A 56 14.38 -7.80 1.44
N GLY A 57 14.82 -8.60 0.49
CA GLY A 57 14.19 -9.87 0.12
C GLY A 57 12.91 -9.76 -0.72
N ALA A 58 12.35 -8.57 -0.95
CA ALA A 58 11.07 -8.41 -1.64
C ALA A 58 11.04 -9.11 -3.01
N ARG A 59 12.08 -8.94 -3.85
CA ARG A 59 12.16 -9.62 -5.14
C ARG A 59 12.11 -11.13 -5.00
N ARG A 60 12.95 -11.68 -4.12
CA ARG A 60 13.04 -13.14 -3.90
C ARG A 60 11.71 -13.73 -3.44
N VAL A 61 11.03 -13.03 -2.52
CA VAL A 61 9.71 -13.45 -2.04
C VAL A 61 8.68 -13.41 -3.17
N LEU A 62 8.60 -12.31 -3.93
CA LEU A 62 7.66 -12.20 -5.05
C LEU A 62 7.90 -13.26 -6.11
N GLU A 63 9.16 -13.55 -6.45
CA GLU A 63 9.53 -14.60 -7.41
C GLU A 63 9.17 -15.99 -6.89
N ALA A 64 9.33 -16.26 -5.60
CA ALA A 64 8.96 -17.53 -5.00
C ALA A 64 7.44 -17.74 -4.98
N ILE A 65 6.67 -16.75 -4.53
CA ILE A 65 5.20 -16.91 -4.41
C ILE A 65 4.48 -16.93 -5.76
N ARG A 66 5.02 -16.25 -6.80
CA ARG A 66 4.40 -16.22 -8.13
C ARG A 66 4.30 -17.60 -8.80
N THR A 67 5.09 -18.56 -8.37
CA THR A 67 5.05 -19.93 -8.90
C THR A 67 3.77 -20.68 -8.54
N LYS A 68 3.11 -20.23 -7.44
CA LYS A 68 1.92 -20.86 -6.88
C LYS A 68 0.71 -19.90 -6.78
N HIS A 69 0.96 -18.60 -6.93
CA HIS A 69 -0.06 -17.56 -6.74
C HIS A 69 -0.02 -16.53 -7.88
N ARG A 70 -1.18 -16.06 -8.31
CA ARG A 70 -1.30 -14.89 -9.19
C ARG A 70 -1.12 -13.63 -8.35
N LEU A 71 -0.30 -12.68 -8.83
CA LEU A 71 -0.01 -11.45 -8.11
C LEU A 71 -0.73 -10.26 -8.74
N GLY A 72 -1.37 -9.45 -7.91
CA GLY A 72 -1.93 -8.15 -8.26
C GLY A 72 -1.28 -7.04 -7.44
N LEU A 73 -1.19 -5.85 -8.00
CA LEU A 73 -0.71 -4.65 -7.33
C LEU A 73 -1.84 -3.64 -7.20
N VAL A 74 -2.13 -3.21 -5.95
CA VAL A 74 -3.07 -2.13 -5.66
C VAL A 74 -2.34 -1.07 -4.85
N THR A 75 -2.17 0.12 -5.40
CA THR A 75 -1.36 1.18 -4.81
C THR A 75 -2.01 2.55 -4.91
N SER A 76 -1.76 3.42 -3.93
CA SER A 76 -2.08 4.85 -3.99
C SER A 76 -1.07 5.66 -4.81
N GLY A 77 -0.06 5.00 -5.37
CA GLY A 77 0.94 5.60 -6.22
C GLY A 77 0.39 6.00 -7.59
N ASP A 78 0.93 7.08 -8.15
CA ASP A 78 0.68 7.51 -9.51
C ASP A 78 1.13 6.45 -10.53
N ARG A 79 0.33 6.25 -11.60
CA ARG A 79 0.55 5.21 -12.61
C ARG A 79 1.92 5.32 -13.31
N HIS A 80 2.33 6.51 -13.68
CA HIS A 80 3.61 6.72 -14.39
C HIS A 80 4.80 6.42 -13.49
N ARG A 81 4.74 6.88 -12.24
CA ARG A 81 5.75 6.59 -11.22
C ARG A 81 5.84 5.09 -10.93
N VAL A 82 4.71 4.44 -10.70
CA VAL A 82 4.66 3.00 -10.42
C VAL A 82 5.21 2.20 -11.60
N ALA A 83 4.82 2.53 -12.84
CA ALA A 83 5.31 1.86 -14.03
C ALA A 83 6.83 2.00 -14.20
N ARG A 84 7.38 3.20 -13.91
CA ARG A 84 8.83 3.42 -13.91
C ARG A 84 9.53 2.55 -12.86
N GLN A 85 9.07 2.57 -11.62
CA GLN A 85 9.63 1.77 -10.51
C GLN A 85 9.58 0.27 -10.80
N LEU A 86 8.47 -0.24 -11.34
CA LEU A 86 8.35 -1.65 -11.71
C LEU A 86 9.35 -2.04 -12.81
N ARG A 87 9.65 -1.14 -13.76
CA ARG A 87 10.69 -1.37 -14.78
C ARG A 87 12.09 -1.37 -14.16
N GLU A 88 12.41 -0.34 -13.37
CA GLU A 88 13.71 -0.19 -12.69
C GLU A 88 14.02 -1.41 -11.83
N PHE A 89 13.02 -1.89 -11.10
CA PHE A 89 13.15 -3.08 -10.25
C PHE A 89 12.93 -4.40 -11.00
N ARG A 90 12.70 -4.39 -12.30
CA ARG A 90 12.42 -5.60 -13.12
C ARG A 90 11.27 -6.43 -12.56
N LEU A 91 10.23 -5.78 -12.02
CA LEU A 91 9.04 -6.42 -11.42
C LEU A 91 7.81 -6.38 -12.33
N THR A 92 7.90 -5.74 -13.51
CA THR A 92 6.75 -5.51 -14.39
C THR A 92 5.99 -6.79 -14.75
N ARG A 93 6.70 -7.89 -14.97
CA ARG A 93 6.11 -9.17 -15.39
C ARG A 93 5.55 -10.00 -14.24
N LEU A 94 5.69 -9.55 -12.99
CA LEU A 94 5.22 -10.31 -11.83
C LEU A 94 3.73 -10.11 -11.55
N PHE A 95 3.17 -8.97 -11.95
CA PHE A 95 1.81 -8.58 -11.61
C PHE A 95 0.88 -8.68 -12.82
N SER A 96 -0.15 -9.51 -12.71
CA SER A 96 -1.20 -9.69 -13.73
C SER A 96 -2.22 -8.56 -13.72
N ALA A 97 -2.42 -7.88 -12.58
CA ALA A 97 -3.24 -6.68 -12.47
C ALA A 97 -2.48 -5.56 -11.77
N ARG A 98 -2.72 -4.32 -12.18
CA ARG A 98 -2.09 -3.13 -11.59
C ARG A 98 -3.12 -2.01 -11.49
N VAL A 99 -3.55 -1.74 -10.26
CA VAL A 99 -4.48 -0.66 -9.93
C VAL A 99 -3.73 0.44 -9.20
N CYS A 100 -3.69 1.61 -9.80
CA CYS A 100 -2.96 2.80 -9.34
C CYS A 100 -3.93 3.90 -8.91
N SER A 101 -3.39 4.97 -8.32
CA SER A 101 -4.17 6.18 -8.04
C SER A 101 -4.78 6.73 -9.34
N GLY A 102 -6.09 7.02 -9.28
CA GLY A 102 -6.86 7.51 -10.44
C GLY A 102 -7.61 6.44 -11.24
N ASP A 103 -7.31 5.15 -11.04
CA ASP A 103 -8.04 4.07 -11.73
C ASP A 103 -9.44 3.84 -11.16
N THR A 104 -9.71 4.36 -9.97
CA THR A 104 -11.03 4.37 -9.33
C THR A 104 -11.34 5.73 -8.73
N LEU A 105 -12.62 6.10 -8.73
CA LEU A 105 -13.08 7.35 -8.11
C LEU A 105 -12.88 7.36 -6.59
N LYS A 106 -13.02 6.21 -5.97
CA LYS A 106 -12.82 6.04 -4.52
C LYS A 106 -11.44 5.46 -4.26
N LYS A 107 -10.76 6.00 -3.24
CA LYS A 107 -9.41 5.60 -2.82
C LYS A 107 -9.47 4.72 -1.57
N LYS A 108 -8.34 4.06 -1.21
CA LYS A 108 -8.17 3.40 0.10
C LYS A 108 -8.59 4.34 1.24
N PRO A 109 -9.36 3.88 2.21
CA PRO A 109 -9.73 2.50 2.54
C PRO A 109 -10.96 1.96 1.82
N HIS A 110 -11.55 2.67 0.85
CA HIS A 110 -12.70 2.18 0.11
C HIS A 110 -12.34 0.92 -0.70
N PRO A 111 -13.23 -0.11 -0.80
CA PRO A 111 -12.91 -1.39 -1.46
C PRO A 111 -12.76 -1.32 -2.99
N ALA A 112 -13.15 -0.22 -3.64
CA ALA A 112 -13.17 -0.10 -5.09
C ALA A 112 -11.85 -0.45 -5.79
N PRO A 113 -10.66 0.01 -5.31
CA PRO A 113 -9.39 -0.34 -5.96
C PRO A 113 -9.11 -1.85 -5.91
N LEU A 114 -9.36 -2.49 -4.78
CA LEU A 114 -9.14 -3.93 -4.65
C LEU A 114 -10.14 -4.75 -5.46
N ARG A 115 -11.41 -4.36 -5.44
CA ARG A 115 -12.45 -4.99 -6.29
C ARG A 115 -12.12 -4.85 -7.78
N LEU A 116 -11.54 -3.72 -8.22
CA LEU A 116 -11.08 -3.57 -9.59
C LEU A 116 -9.96 -4.56 -9.93
N ALA A 117 -8.97 -4.72 -9.05
CA ALA A 117 -7.90 -5.69 -9.23
C ALA A 117 -8.43 -7.13 -9.29
N LEU A 118 -9.37 -7.49 -8.40
CA LEU A 118 -10.01 -8.81 -8.41
C LEU A 118 -10.73 -9.09 -9.74
N ARG A 119 -11.49 -8.12 -10.27
CA ARG A 119 -12.15 -8.25 -11.58
C ARG A 119 -11.14 -8.41 -12.71
N GLN A 120 -10.06 -7.61 -12.74
CA GLN A 120 -9.00 -7.73 -13.76
C GLN A 120 -8.29 -9.09 -13.72
N MET A 121 -8.24 -9.70 -12.55
CA MET A 121 -7.65 -11.02 -12.35
C MET A 121 -8.66 -12.16 -12.45
N GLU A 122 -9.96 -11.87 -12.57
CA GLU A 122 -11.05 -12.85 -12.57
C GLU A 122 -10.99 -13.78 -11.33
N LEU A 123 -10.75 -13.18 -10.14
CA LEU A 123 -10.63 -13.89 -8.89
C LEU A 123 -11.73 -13.52 -7.91
N GLN A 124 -12.18 -14.51 -7.15
CA GLN A 124 -13.08 -14.31 -6.03
C GLN A 124 -12.33 -13.82 -4.79
N ALA A 125 -12.95 -12.92 -4.03
CA ALA A 125 -12.36 -12.32 -2.83
C ALA A 125 -11.93 -13.37 -1.79
N ALA A 126 -12.75 -14.40 -1.58
CA ALA A 126 -12.50 -15.49 -0.63
C ALA A 126 -11.24 -16.32 -0.94
N CYS A 127 -10.78 -16.32 -2.21
CA CYS A 127 -9.58 -17.03 -2.65
C CYS A 127 -8.31 -16.17 -2.60
N CYS A 128 -8.42 -14.92 -2.13
CA CYS A 128 -7.34 -13.96 -2.16
C CYS A 128 -6.93 -13.50 -0.77
N VAL A 129 -5.70 -13.01 -0.67
CA VAL A 129 -5.23 -12.24 0.47
C VAL A 129 -4.69 -10.90 -0.02
N TYR A 130 -4.82 -9.88 0.80
CA TYR A 130 -4.22 -8.57 0.55
C TYR A 130 -3.10 -8.33 1.56
N VAL A 131 -1.92 -7.97 1.08
CA VAL A 131 -0.74 -7.67 1.90
C VAL A 131 -0.50 -6.16 1.86
N GLY A 132 -0.47 -5.53 3.04
CA GLY A 132 -0.30 -4.08 3.13
C GLY A 132 0.35 -3.64 4.44
N ASP A 133 0.83 -2.41 4.48
CA ASP A 133 1.60 -1.82 5.60
C ASP A 133 0.85 -0.70 6.32
N ALA A 134 -0.38 -0.41 5.93
CA ALA A 134 -1.18 0.65 6.50
C ALA A 134 -2.55 0.15 6.99
N PRO A 135 -3.14 0.77 8.03
CA PRO A 135 -4.48 0.43 8.50
C PRO A 135 -5.54 0.52 7.41
N GLN A 136 -5.41 1.47 6.48
CA GLN A 136 -6.31 1.61 5.33
C GLN A 136 -6.25 0.43 4.36
N ASP A 137 -5.16 -0.31 4.33
CA ASP A 137 -5.03 -1.54 3.56
C ASP A 137 -5.88 -2.66 4.15
N VAL A 138 -5.85 -2.79 5.47
CA VAL A 138 -6.65 -3.76 6.23
C VAL A 138 -8.14 -3.45 6.08
N GLU A 139 -8.53 -2.19 6.23
CA GLU A 139 -9.92 -1.73 6.09
C GLU A 139 -10.45 -1.96 4.66
N MET A 140 -9.64 -1.65 3.64
CA MET A 140 -9.98 -1.89 2.24
C MET A 140 -10.18 -3.39 1.97
N ALA A 141 -9.26 -4.22 2.44
CA ALA A 141 -9.33 -5.67 2.25
C ALA A 141 -10.59 -6.24 2.91
N ARG A 142 -10.84 -5.90 4.18
CA ARG A 142 -12.04 -6.33 4.93
C ARG A 142 -13.33 -5.90 4.22
N SER A 143 -13.40 -4.64 3.75
CA SER A 143 -14.56 -4.10 3.02
C SER A 143 -14.74 -4.74 1.64
N ALA A 144 -13.72 -5.35 1.08
CA ALA A 144 -13.77 -6.11 -0.16
C ALA A 144 -14.07 -7.60 0.04
N GLY A 145 -14.13 -8.09 1.29
CA GLY A 145 -14.27 -9.51 1.62
C GLY A 145 -12.97 -10.31 1.43
N VAL A 146 -11.83 -9.63 1.45
CA VAL A 146 -10.49 -10.22 1.28
C VAL A 146 -9.77 -10.25 2.62
N ARG A 147 -9.11 -11.36 2.93
CA ARG A 147 -8.26 -11.49 4.13
C ARG A 147 -7.07 -10.54 4.06
N ALA A 148 -6.74 -9.90 5.17
CA ALA A 148 -5.64 -8.94 5.25
C ALA A 148 -4.44 -9.52 6.00
N ILE A 149 -3.26 -9.38 5.40
CA ILE A 149 -1.97 -9.62 6.05
C ILE A 149 -1.29 -8.26 6.22
N GLY A 150 -1.07 -7.84 7.47
CA GLY A 150 -0.28 -6.65 7.78
C GLY A 150 1.21 -6.97 7.71
N VAL A 151 1.99 -6.08 7.09
CA VAL A 151 3.44 -6.16 7.06
C VAL A 151 4.02 -4.96 7.79
N LEU A 152 4.86 -5.19 8.79
CA LEU A 152 5.60 -4.12 9.43
C LEU A 152 6.67 -3.59 8.46
N GLY A 153 6.71 -2.29 8.29
CA GLY A 153 7.57 -1.61 7.34
C GLY A 153 8.25 -0.38 7.95
N PRO A 154 9.01 0.36 7.15
CA PRO A 154 9.70 1.56 7.60
C PRO A 154 8.76 2.76 7.83
N PHE A 155 7.48 2.63 7.49
CA PHE A 155 6.50 3.68 7.76
C PHE A 155 6.05 3.64 9.23
N PRO A 156 5.82 4.79 9.83
CA PRO A 156 5.39 4.90 11.23
C PRO A 156 3.90 4.57 11.37
N THR A 157 3.51 3.37 11.05
CA THR A 157 2.10 2.91 11.06
C THR A 157 1.87 1.70 11.96
N GLU A 158 2.91 1.16 12.60
CA GLU A 158 2.85 -0.11 13.33
C GLU A 158 1.71 -0.16 14.34
N GLN A 159 1.63 0.81 15.27
CA GLN A 159 0.60 0.82 16.30
C GLN A 159 -0.82 0.83 15.69
N ARG A 160 -1.03 1.64 14.67
CA ARG A 160 -2.33 1.75 13.98
C ARG A 160 -2.63 0.52 13.12
N LEU A 161 -1.60 -0.10 12.54
CA LEU A 161 -1.74 -1.33 11.78
C LEU A 161 -2.14 -2.50 12.70
N ARG A 162 -1.53 -2.60 13.89
CA ARG A 162 -1.93 -3.56 14.93
C ARG A 162 -3.36 -3.32 15.40
N ALA A 163 -3.74 -2.06 15.62
CA ALA A 163 -5.10 -1.68 16.02
C ALA A 163 -6.15 -1.99 14.93
N ALA A 164 -5.78 -1.98 13.66
CA ALA A 164 -6.65 -2.38 12.55
C ALA A 164 -6.95 -3.89 12.51
N ARG A 165 -6.22 -4.69 13.29
CA ARG A 165 -6.41 -6.15 13.46
C ARG A 165 -6.42 -6.89 12.10
N PRO A 166 -5.31 -6.90 11.34
CA PRO A 166 -5.19 -7.79 10.21
C PRO A 166 -5.27 -9.25 10.68
N GLU A 167 -5.64 -10.17 9.80
CA GLU A 167 -5.73 -11.60 10.12
C GLU A 167 -4.37 -12.20 10.50
N PHE A 168 -3.31 -11.71 9.83
CA PHE A 168 -1.91 -11.97 10.18
C PHE A 168 -1.15 -10.66 10.21
N LEU A 169 -0.17 -10.59 11.11
CA LEU A 169 0.79 -9.50 11.16
C LEU A 169 2.19 -10.10 11.12
N ILE A 170 2.95 -9.78 10.08
CA ILE A 170 4.31 -10.26 9.87
C ILE A 170 5.32 -9.11 10.04
N GLY A 171 6.45 -9.42 10.65
CA GLY A 171 7.55 -8.47 10.84
C GLY A 171 8.37 -8.24 9.58
N SER A 172 8.32 -9.18 8.64
CA SER A 172 9.07 -9.13 7.40
C SER A 172 8.34 -9.81 6.26
N LEU A 173 8.51 -9.30 5.04
CA LEU A 173 8.02 -10.00 3.83
C LEU A 173 8.57 -11.41 3.67
N LYS A 174 9.69 -11.75 4.31
CA LYS A 174 10.27 -13.10 4.27
C LYS A 174 9.38 -14.16 4.91
N GLU A 175 8.48 -13.77 5.81
CA GLU A 175 7.51 -14.65 6.48
C GLU A 175 6.27 -14.94 5.62
N LEU A 176 6.05 -14.15 4.57
CA LEU A 176 4.85 -14.24 3.74
C LEU A 176 4.64 -15.64 3.11
N PRO A 177 5.67 -16.33 2.58
CA PRO A 177 5.49 -17.68 2.02
C PRO A 177 4.94 -18.68 3.04
N ASP A 178 5.38 -18.60 4.29
CA ASP A 178 4.93 -19.52 5.36
C ASP A 178 3.47 -19.27 5.73
N VAL A 179 3.07 -17.99 5.86
CA VAL A 179 1.68 -17.61 6.08
C VAL A 179 0.79 -18.07 4.92
N LEU A 180 1.24 -17.91 3.67
CA LEU A 180 0.47 -18.37 2.50
C LEU A 180 0.33 -19.89 2.45
N ASN A 181 1.38 -20.62 2.83
CA ASN A 181 1.33 -22.09 2.93
C ASN A 181 0.36 -22.53 4.04
N TRP A 182 0.41 -21.90 5.21
CA TRP A 182 -0.52 -22.18 6.31
C TRP A 182 -1.99 -21.93 5.87
N LEU A 183 -2.26 -20.79 5.22
CA LEU A 183 -3.59 -20.45 4.72
C LEU A 183 -4.13 -21.41 3.67
N ARG A 184 -3.26 -22.05 2.94
CA ARG A 184 -3.64 -23.08 1.95
C ARG A 184 -3.96 -24.41 2.60
N ASN A 185 -3.13 -24.82 3.56
CA ASN A 185 -3.23 -26.15 4.18
C ASN A 185 -4.23 -26.20 5.35
N GLY A 186 -4.52 -25.08 6.00
CA GLY A 186 -5.48 -24.98 7.10
C GLY A 186 -6.95 -24.85 6.67
N ARG A 187 -7.28 -25.22 5.44
CA ARG A 187 -8.64 -25.34 4.90
C ARG A 187 -9.18 -26.78 4.88
N GLU A 188 -8.43 -27.72 5.49
CA GLU A 188 -8.89 -29.10 5.69
C GLU A 188 -9.58 -29.24 7.03
#